data_3668e6fb9b66be79a39949d336a39e59
#
_entry.id   3668e6fb9b66be79a39949d336a39e59
#
_cell.length_a   1.000
_cell.length_b   1.000
_cell.length_c   1.000
_cell.angle_alpha   90.00
_cell.angle_beta   90.00
_cell.angle_gamma   90.00
#
_symmetry.space_group_name_H-M   'P 1'
#
loop_
_entity.id
_entity.type
_entity.pdbx_description
1 polymer ?
#
loop_
_entity_poly.entity_id
_entity_poly.type
_entity_poly.pdbx_seq_one_letter_code
_entity_poly.pdbx_strand_id
1 'polypeptide(L)'
;FKGEGTPDMKYYAFDWDDNIVHMPTKIVVRSEDGEEIGMSTDDFAEHRHDLGKNPFKYKGETIVGFAEDPFRNFRTAGDKDFLIDAMRAKEGPAFGDFREAINNGSIFSIITARGHNPQTLKQAVYNYIVSGYNGIDKDQLIKNLKKYRTFIGEEDMSDDDLIKSYLELNKYHPVTFGEGSAANPEELKVRAMDEFVSYIKGMAGILNKRAFIKNDISNNFIPMEPSIGFSDDDIRNVEVMSKHFKDKPDNIVKTYSTAGGIKKEYK
;
A
#
# COMPACT_ATOMS: atom_id res chain seq x y z
N PHE A 1 14.65 -8.97 -9.20
CA PHE A 1 15.69 -10.01 -9.26
C PHE A 1 16.86 -9.67 -8.35
N LYS A 2 17.15 -10.53 -7.40
CA LYS A 2 18.39 -10.52 -6.66
C LYS A 2 19.29 -11.61 -7.21
N GLY A 3 20.33 -11.26 -7.98
CA GLY A 3 21.27 -12.20 -8.57
C GLY A 3 20.87 -12.70 -9.96
N GLU A 4 21.70 -13.60 -10.50
CA GLU A 4 21.51 -14.17 -11.83
C GLU A 4 20.49 -15.32 -11.80
N GLY A 5 19.45 -15.20 -12.59
CA GLY A 5 18.59 -16.30 -13.01
C GLY A 5 17.29 -16.53 -12.26
N THR A 6 17.19 -16.40 -10.95
CA THR A 6 15.96 -16.73 -10.21
C THR A 6 15.26 -15.47 -9.70
N PRO A 7 13.95 -15.24 -10.03
CA PRO A 7 13.21 -14.11 -9.48
C PRO A 7 13.00 -14.25 -7.97
N ASP A 8 13.10 -13.13 -7.26
CA ASP A 8 12.73 -13.05 -5.85
C ASP A 8 11.19 -13.03 -5.74
N MET A 9 10.62 -13.96 -5.01
CA MET A 9 9.17 -14.03 -4.76
C MET A 9 8.75 -13.33 -3.47
N LYS A 10 9.41 -12.23 -3.16
CA LYS A 10 9.03 -11.35 -2.07
C LYS A 10 8.03 -10.29 -2.57
N TYR A 11 6.90 -10.24 -1.91
CA TYR A 11 5.80 -9.33 -2.22
C TYR A 11 5.50 -8.43 -1.03
N TYR A 12 4.82 -7.32 -1.29
CA TYR A 12 4.57 -6.30 -0.28
C TYR A 12 3.10 -5.87 -0.29
N ALA A 13 2.59 -5.58 0.88
CA ALA A 13 1.34 -4.87 1.06
C ALA A 13 1.57 -3.68 1.99
N PHE A 14 1.20 -2.49 1.55
CA PHE A 14 1.49 -1.24 2.25
C PHE A 14 0.21 -0.48 2.56
N ASP A 15 0.07 -0.01 3.80
CA ASP A 15 -0.75 1.17 4.04
C ASP A 15 -0.11 2.40 3.40
N TRP A 16 -0.92 3.43 3.10
CA TRP A 16 -0.44 4.63 2.42
C TRP A 16 -0.01 5.73 3.39
N ASP A 17 -0.98 6.28 4.14
CA ASP A 17 -0.77 7.43 5.01
C ASP A 17 0.17 7.11 6.17
N ASP A 18 1.14 7.99 6.40
CA ASP A 18 2.12 7.89 7.49
C ASP A 18 2.93 6.59 7.48
N ASN A 19 2.81 5.80 6.42
CA ASN A 19 3.54 4.57 6.15
C ASN A 19 4.43 4.68 4.91
N ILE A 20 3.86 4.79 3.70
CA ILE A 20 4.63 5.08 2.48
C ILE A 20 5.05 6.55 2.46
N VAL A 21 4.11 7.46 2.66
CA VAL A 21 4.31 8.91 2.64
C VAL A 21 3.46 9.61 3.68
N HIS A 22 3.89 10.80 4.08
CA HIS A 22 3.13 11.71 4.93
C HIS A 22 2.35 12.68 4.06
N MET A 23 1.02 12.56 4.06
CA MET A 23 0.12 13.36 3.25
C MET A 23 -0.42 14.57 4.04
N PRO A 24 -0.62 15.74 3.38
CA PRO A 24 -1.20 16.91 4.04
C PRO A 24 -2.72 16.90 4.16
N THR A 25 -3.37 15.81 3.73
CA THR A 25 -4.84 15.67 3.77
C THR A 25 -5.37 15.82 5.18
N LYS A 26 -6.46 16.60 5.34
CA LYS A 26 -7.04 16.95 6.63
C LYS A 26 -8.36 16.23 6.88
N ILE A 27 -8.54 15.77 8.12
CA ILE A 27 -9.82 15.42 8.70
C ILE A 27 -10.49 16.73 9.14
N VAL A 28 -11.76 16.90 8.86
CA VAL A 28 -12.47 18.15 9.17
C VAL A 28 -13.26 17.98 10.47
N VAL A 29 -12.90 18.80 11.44
CA VAL A 29 -13.53 18.85 12.76
C VAL A 29 -14.24 20.18 12.96
N ARG A 30 -15.08 20.29 13.98
CA ARG A 30 -15.88 21.46 14.27
C ARG A 30 -15.51 22.07 15.61
N SER A 31 -15.31 23.38 15.64
CA SER A 31 -15.13 24.15 16.87
C SER A 31 -16.48 24.44 17.56
N GLU A 32 -16.43 24.87 18.82
CA GLU A 32 -17.61 25.33 19.57
C GLU A 32 -18.32 26.53 18.92
N ASP A 33 -17.59 27.35 18.17
CA ASP A 33 -18.11 28.48 17.40
C ASP A 33 -18.75 28.04 16.07
N GLY A 34 -18.74 26.75 15.75
CA GLY A 34 -19.30 26.19 14.54
C GLY A 34 -18.39 26.24 13.32
N GLU A 35 -17.14 26.70 13.49
CA GLU A 35 -16.17 26.73 12.40
C GLU A 35 -15.60 25.34 12.11
N GLU A 36 -15.32 25.08 10.83
CA GLU A 36 -14.65 23.88 10.38
C GLU A 36 -13.12 24.07 10.42
N ILE A 37 -12.43 23.11 11.01
CA ILE A 37 -10.98 23.12 11.19
C ILE A 37 -10.38 21.84 10.64
N GLY A 38 -9.32 21.95 9.83
CA GLY A 38 -8.58 20.81 9.31
C GLY A 38 -7.60 20.27 10.35
N MET A 39 -7.71 18.97 10.65
CA MET A 39 -6.82 18.25 11.55
C MET A 39 -5.94 17.28 10.77
N SER A 40 -4.64 17.24 11.05
CA SER A 40 -3.74 16.26 10.42
C SER A 40 -4.05 14.84 10.85
N THR A 41 -3.57 13.87 10.08
CA THR A 41 -3.73 12.43 10.42
C THR A 41 -3.03 12.07 11.74
N ASP A 42 -1.87 12.66 12.02
CA ASP A 42 -1.14 12.47 13.27
C ASP A 42 -1.93 13.04 14.46
N ASP A 43 -2.38 14.28 14.36
CA ASP A 43 -3.18 14.93 15.40
C ASP A 43 -4.52 14.18 15.60
N PHE A 44 -5.12 13.70 14.53
CA PHE A 44 -6.32 12.88 14.59
C PHE A 44 -6.09 11.58 15.38
N ALA A 45 -5.00 10.89 15.12
CA ALA A 45 -4.65 9.68 15.86
C ALA A 45 -4.52 9.94 17.37
N GLU A 46 -3.97 11.11 17.74
CA GLU A 46 -3.84 11.52 19.15
C GLU A 46 -5.19 11.85 19.80
N HIS A 47 -6.05 12.60 19.10
CA HIS A 47 -7.30 13.13 19.66
C HIS A 47 -8.56 12.32 19.37
N ARG A 48 -8.48 11.28 18.57
CA ARG A 48 -9.66 10.52 18.09
C ARG A 48 -10.54 9.94 19.21
N HIS A 49 -9.95 9.66 20.37
CA HIS A 49 -10.70 9.13 21.52
C HIS A 49 -11.65 10.15 22.15
N ASP A 50 -11.31 11.42 22.03
CA ASP A 50 -12.11 12.54 22.55
C ASP A 50 -13.11 13.09 21.54
N LEU A 51 -12.84 12.92 20.25
CA LEU A 51 -13.70 13.39 19.17
C LEU A 51 -15.12 12.81 19.27
N GLY A 52 -16.08 13.72 19.40
CA GLY A 52 -17.50 13.37 19.57
C GLY A 52 -17.90 12.89 20.96
N LYS A 53 -16.97 12.92 21.94
CA LYS A 53 -17.23 12.53 23.34
C LYS A 53 -16.93 13.67 24.31
N ASN A 54 -15.71 14.19 24.26
CA ASN A 54 -15.23 15.24 25.14
C ASN A 54 -14.66 16.40 24.33
N PRO A 55 -15.02 17.66 24.61
CA PRO A 55 -14.37 18.81 24.03
C PRO A 55 -12.89 18.86 24.42
N PHE A 56 -12.04 19.32 23.51
CA PHE A 56 -10.61 19.49 23.75
C PHE A 56 -10.05 20.72 23.02
N LYS A 57 -8.90 21.20 23.47
CA LYS A 57 -8.18 22.32 22.81
C LYS A 57 -7.31 21.82 21.68
N TYR A 58 -7.42 22.44 20.52
CA TYR A 58 -6.61 22.16 19.34
C TYR A 58 -6.32 23.48 18.61
N LYS A 59 -5.04 23.84 18.49
CA LYS A 59 -4.58 25.08 17.82
C LYS A 59 -5.33 26.35 18.27
N GLY A 60 -5.60 26.46 19.56
CA GLY A 60 -6.26 27.62 20.15
C GLY A 60 -7.79 27.58 20.10
N GLU A 61 -8.37 26.61 19.43
CA GLU A 61 -9.82 26.41 19.33
C GLU A 61 -10.31 25.27 20.22
N THR A 62 -11.54 25.34 20.68
CA THR A 62 -12.20 24.23 21.37
C THR A 62 -12.94 23.38 20.35
N ILE A 63 -12.49 22.14 20.18
CA ILE A 63 -13.11 21.17 19.26
C ILE A 63 -14.23 20.43 19.99
N VAL A 64 -15.40 20.39 19.40
CA VAL A 64 -16.59 19.75 19.97
C VAL A 64 -17.02 18.48 19.26
N GLY A 65 -16.48 18.21 18.06
CA GLY A 65 -16.77 17.01 17.32
C GLY A 65 -16.34 17.05 15.87
N PHE A 66 -16.84 16.10 15.10
CA PHE A 66 -16.64 16.06 13.67
C PHE A 66 -17.48 17.11 12.94
N ALA A 67 -16.97 17.65 11.85
CA ALA A 67 -17.76 18.38 10.88
C ALA A 67 -18.68 17.42 10.08
N GLU A 68 -19.56 17.97 9.26
CA GLU A 68 -20.30 17.17 8.28
C GLU A 68 -19.33 16.57 7.26
N ASP A 69 -19.46 15.25 7.00
CA ASP A 69 -18.54 14.50 6.13
C ASP A 69 -17.06 14.77 6.43
N PRO A 70 -16.56 14.40 7.61
CA PRO A 70 -15.25 14.80 8.11
C PRO A 70 -14.09 14.23 7.30
N PHE A 71 -14.31 13.13 6.58
CA PHE A 71 -13.33 12.43 5.75
C PHE A 71 -13.49 12.71 4.25
N ARG A 72 -14.22 13.76 3.89
CA ARG A 72 -14.51 14.10 2.49
C ARG A 72 -13.27 14.23 1.59
N ASN A 73 -12.16 14.69 2.15
CA ASN A 73 -10.91 14.86 1.42
C ASN A 73 -10.17 13.52 1.15
N PHE A 74 -10.57 12.45 1.81
CA PHE A 74 -10.02 11.10 1.66
C PHE A 74 -10.81 10.25 0.68
N ARG A 75 -11.77 10.81 -0.05
CA ARG A 75 -12.65 10.13 -1.00
C ARG A 75 -12.46 10.66 -2.42
N THR A 76 -13.28 10.20 -3.35
CA THR A 76 -13.19 10.53 -4.79
C THR A 76 -13.24 12.03 -5.07
N ALA A 77 -13.96 12.82 -4.29
CA ALA A 77 -13.95 14.27 -4.42
C ALA A 77 -12.56 14.90 -4.22
N GLY A 78 -11.69 14.23 -3.47
CA GLY A 78 -10.30 14.62 -3.22
C GLY A 78 -9.26 14.01 -4.17
N ASP A 79 -9.65 13.26 -5.20
CA ASP A 79 -8.73 12.53 -6.08
C ASP A 79 -7.69 13.44 -6.74
N LYS A 80 -8.10 14.59 -7.22
CA LYS A 80 -7.20 15.55 -7.86
C LYS A 80 -6.17 16.11 -6.89
N ASP A 81 -6.61 16.51 -5.70
CA ASP A 81 -5.71 17.02 -4.65
C ASP A 81 -4.78 15.93 -4.14
N PHE A 82 -5.28 14.69 -4.04
CA PHE A 82 -4.46 13.54 -3.69
C PHE A 82 -3.26 13.37 -4.64
N LEU A 83 -3.46 13.45 -5.95
CA LEU A 83 -2.39 13.31 -6.93
C LEU A 83 -1.35 14.43 -6.83
N ILE A 84 -1.80 15.66 -6.60
CA ILE A 84 -0.91 16.82 -6.40
C ILE A 84 -0.11 16.66 -5.11
N ASP A 85 -0.77 16.33 -4.03
CA ASP A 85 -0.18 16.22 -2.70
C ASP A 85 0.80 15.05 -2.60
N ALA A 86 0.49 13.92 -3.25
CA ALA A 86 1.37 12.76 -3.30
C ALA A 86 2.75 13.09 -3.90
N MET A 87 2.80 13.95 -4.92
CA MET A 87 4.06 14.39 -5.54
C MET A 87 4.91 15.31 -4.67
N ARG A 88 4.35 15.86 -3.61
CA ARG A 88 5.00 16.77 -2.66
C ARG A 88 5.15 16.18 -1.26
N ALA A 89 4.61 14.99 -1.05
CA ALA A 89 4.62 14.34 0.25
C ALA A 89 6.05 13.98 0.69
N LYS A 90 6.27 13.94 1.98
CA LYS A 90 7.53 13.44 2.57
C LYS A 90 7.50 11.92 2.66
N GLU A 91 8.67 11.31 2.57
CA GLU A 91 8.82 9.87 2.77
C GLU A 91 8.34 9.45 4.15
N GLY A 92 7.53 8.39 4.18
CA GLY A 92 7.17 7.69 5.40
C GLY A 92 8.15 6.56 5.73
N PRO A 93 7.96 5.89 6.86
CA PRO A 93 8.90 4.86 7.35
C PRO A 93 8.99 3.61 6.45
N ALA A 94 7.96 3.31 5.66
CA ALA A 94 7.98 2.19 4.70
C ALA A 94 8.37 2.62 3.28
N PHE A 95 8.68 3.88 3.03
CA PHE A 95 9.01 4.35 1.68
C PHE A 95 10.23 3.63 1.08
N GLY A 96 11.23 3.34 1.88
CA GLY A 96 12.42 2.60 1.43
C GLY A 96 12.06 1.23 0.87
N ASP A 97 11.19 0.48 1.55
CA ASP A 97 10.70 -0.82 1.07
C ASP A 97 9.82 -0.67 -0.18
N PHE A 98 9.00 0.36 -0.25
CA PHE A 98 8.17 0.68 -1.41
C PHE A 98 9.02 1.00 -2.64
N ARG A 99 10.04 1.83 -2.47
CA ARG A 99 11.03 2.13 -3.52
C ARG A 99 11.75 0.87 -3.98
N GLU A 100 12.23 0.05 -3.06
CA GLU A 100 12.88 -1.22 -3.38
C GLU A 100 11.96 -2.16 -4.15
N ALA A 101 10.70 -2.29 -3.73
CA ALA A 101 9.70 -3.10 -4.42
C ALA A 101 9.52 -2.66 -5.87
N ILE A 102 9.35 -1.36 -6.12
CA ILE A 102 9.20 -0.82 -7.48
C ILE A 102 10.48 -1.02 -8.29
N ASN A 103 11.63 -0.62 -7.77
CA ASN A 103 12.90 -0.72 -8.48
C ASN A 103 13.25 -2.16 -8.86
N ASN A 104 12.88 -3.13 -8.04
CA ASN A 104 13.07 -4.55 -8.31
C ASN A 104 11.96 -5.16 -9.20
N GLY A 105 10.91 -4.44 -9.51
CA GLY A 105 9.75 -4.97 -10.24
C GLY A 105 8.93 -5.98 -9.43
N SER A 106 8.98 -5.90 -8.11
CA SER A 106 8.20 -6.76 -7.22
C SER A 106 6.73 -6.35 -7.23
N ILE A 107 5.82 -7.34 -7.20
CA ILE A 107 4.38 -7.11 -7.08
C ILE A 107 4.06 -6.63 -5.67
N PHE A 108 3.26 -5.59 -5.57
CA PHE A 108 2.79 -5.05 -4.30
C PHE A 108 1.30 -4.75 -4.34
N SER A 109 0.73 -4.56 -3.17
CA SER A 109 -0.60 -3.99 -2.97
C SER A 109 -0.51 -2.74 -2.12
N ILE A 110 -1.34 -1.76 -2.42
CA ILE A 110 -1.64 -0.63 -1.53
C ILE A 110 -2.98 -0.89 -0.90
N ILE A 111 -3.01 -1.00 0.43
CA ILE A 111 -4.21 -1.27 1.22
C ILE A 111 -4.40 -0.12 2.20
N THR A 112 -5.29 0.79 1.88
CA THR A 112 -5.49 2.04 2.62
C THR A 112 -6.93 2.25 3.03
N ALA A 113 -7.14 2.89 4.18
CA ALA A 113 -8.47 3.30 4.63
C ALA A 113 -9.10 4.41 3.77
N ARG A 114 -8.33 5.02 2.86
CA ARG A 114 -8.85 6.01 1.91
C ARG A 114 -9.93 5.42 1.00
N GLY A 115 -10.79 6.26 0.48
CA GLY A 115 -11.88 5.89 -0.42
C GLY A 115 -11.77 6.55 -1.81
N HIS A 116 -10.56 6.83 -2.29
CA HIS A 116 -10.31 7.29 -3.65
C HIS A 116 -10.64 6.20 -4.68
N ASN A 117 -10.82 6.58 -5.94
CA ASN A 117 -10.87 5.60 -7.01
C ASN A 117 -9.54 4.81 -7.06
N PRO A 118 -9.57 3.47 -7.19
CA PRO A 118 -8.35 2.66 -7.32
C PRO A 118 -7.40 3.13 -8.43
N GLN A 119 -7.94 3.65 -9.53
CA GLN A 119 -7.15 4.21 -10.64
C GLN A 119 -6.36 5.44 -10.20
N THR A 120 -6.84 6.19 -9.22
CA THR A 120 -6.14 7.35 -8.67
C THR A 120 -4.88 6.92 -7.91
N LEU A 121 -4.94 5.86 -7.13
CA LEU A 121 -3.76 5.27 -6.48
C LEU A 121 -2.74 4.77 -7.52
N LYS A 122 -3.21 4.06 -8.52
CA LYS A 122 -2.35 3.59 -9.63
C LYS A 122 -1.69 4.75 -10.35
N GLN A 123 -2.41 5.83 -10.61
CA GLN A 123 -1.87 7.03 -11.25
C GLN A 123 -0.78 7.69 -10.39
N ALA A 124 -0.94 7.74 -9.07
CA ALA A 124 0.09 8.25 -8.16
C ALA A 124 1.39 7.44 -8.27
N VAL A 125 1.30 6.12 -8.31
CA VAL A 125 2.47 5.24 -8.48
C VAL A 125 3.11 5.45 -9.86
N TYR A 126 2.32 5.55 -10.92
CA TYR A 126 2.82 5.89 -12.25
C TYR A 126 3.59 7.21 -12.24
N ASN A 127 3.04 8.24 -11.63
CA ASN A 127 3.70 9.55 -11.51
C ASN A 127 5.03 9.46 -10.75
N TYR A 128 5.11 8.66 -9.71
CA TYR A 128 6.36 8.40 -8.98
C TYR A 128 7.43 7.73 -9.86
N ILE A 129 7.02 6.78 -10.67
CA ILE A 129 7.93 6.05 -11.57
C ILE A 129 8.49 6.99 -12.65
N VAL A 130 7.62 7.71 -13.35
CA VAL A 130 8.05 8.55 -14.49
C VAL A 130 8.80 9.81 -14.06
N SER A 131 8.57 10.31 -12.86
CA SER A 131 9.27 11.47 -12.30
C SER A 131 10.57 11.14 -11.58
N GLY A 132 10.81 9.86 -11.26
CA GLY A 132 11.94 9.46 -10.43
C GLY A 132 11.83 9.95 -8.99
N TYR A 133 10.60 9.98 -8.45
CA TYR A 133 10.32 10.49 -7.12
C TYR A 133 11.17 9.78 -6.05
N ASN A 134 11.97 10.55 -5.29
CA ASN A 134 12.78 10.09 -4.15
C ASN A 134 13.55 8.78 -4.40
N GLY A 135 14.20 8.65 -5.56
CA GLY A 135 15.05 7.50 -5.90
C GLY A 135 14.29 6.29 -6.46
N ILE A 136 13.01 6.41 -6.76
CA ILE A 136 12.33 5.45 -7.63
C ILE A 136 12.97 5.55 -9.01
N ASP A 137 13.52 4.43 -9.49
CA ASP A 137 14.35 4.36 -10.69
C ASP A 137 13.64 3.62 -11.81
N LYS A 138 13.11 4.38 -12.76
CA LYS A 138 12.42 3.86 -13.94
C LYS A 138 13.30 2.91 -14.75
N ASP A 139 14.56 3.24 -14.96
CA ASP A 139 15.45 2.43 -15.80
C ASP A 139 15.81 1.10 -15.13
N GLN A 140 16.02 1.11 -13.82
CA GLN A 140 16.20 -0.11 -13.05
C GLN A 140 14.94 -1.01 -13.07
N LEU A 141 13.77 -0.42 -12.91
CA LEU A 141 12.50 -1.13 -13.03
C LEU A 141 12.37 -1.82 -14.41
N ILE A 142 12.59 -1.07 -15.48
CA ILE A 142 12.51 -1.61 -16.85
C ILE A 142 13.51 -2.75 -17.06
N LYS A 143 14.74 -2.59 -16.59
CA LYS A 143 15.77 -3.62 -16.68
C LYS A 143 15.34 -4.90 -15.97
N ASN A 144 14.78 -4.79 -14.77
CA ASN A 144 14.30 -5.92 -13.99
C ASN A 144 13.07 -6.59 -14.62
N LEU A 145 12.14 -5.81 -15.16
CA LEU A 145 10.97 -6.33 -15.87
C LEU A 145 11.37 -7.11 -17.14
N LYS A 146 12.35 -6.62 -17.90
CA LYS A 146 12.89 -7.33 -19.07
C LYS A 146 13.54 -8.66 -18.69
N LYS A 147 14.35 -8.68 -17.64
CA LYS A 147 14.94 -9.91 -17.12
C LYS A 147 13.89 -10.94 -16.72
N TYR A 148 12.86 -10.49 -16.01
CA TYR A 148 11.75 -11.32 -15.58
C TYR A 148 11.00 -11.93 -16.76
N ARG A 149 10.64 -11.12 -17.76
CA ARG A 149 9.96 -11.61 -18.99
C ARG A 149 10.80 -12.63 -19.74
N THR A 150 12.08 -12.37 -19.90
CA THR A 150 13.02 -13.34 -20.50
C THR A 150 13.05 -14.65 -19.71
N PHE A 151 13.09 -14.57 -18.37
CA PHE A 151 13.10 -15.76 -17.50
C PHE A 151 11.85 -16.62 -17.67
N ILE A 152 10.66 -16.04 -17.79
CA ILE A 152 9.40 -16.78 -17.99
C ILE A 152 9.07 -17.08 -19.45
N GLY A 153 9.92 -16.67 -20.40
CA GLY A 153 9.72 -16.94 -21.83
C GLY A 153 8.68 -16.05 -22.51
N GLU A 154 8.41 -14.86 -21.97
CA GLU A 154 7.51 -13.87 -22.58
C GLU A 154 8.24 -13.02 -23.63
N GLU A 155 7.49 -12.50 -24.60
CA GLU A 155 8.01 -11.60 -25.64
C GLU A 155 8.38 -10.24 -25.08
N ASP A 156 9.33 -9.57 -25.75
CA ASP A 156 9.66 -8.18 -25.48
C ASP A 156 8.47 -7.26 -25.77
N MET A 157 8.38 -6.18 -25.01
CA MET A 157 7.45 -5.09 -25.24
C MET A 157 8.15 -3.75 -25.00
N SER A 158 7.51 -2.66 -25.45
CA SER A 158 8.04 -1.31 -25.25
C SER A 158 8.18 -0.97 -23.76
N ASP A 159 9.07 -0.04 -23.45
CA ASP A 159 9.30 0.40 -22.07
C ASP A 159 8.02 0.95 -21.42
N ASP A 160 7.22 1.72 -22.15
CA ASP A 160 5.95 2.25 -21.65
C ASP A 160 4.93 1.12 -21.38
N ASP A 161 4.83 0.15 -22.28
CA ASP A 161 3.96 -1.01 -22.08
C ASP A 161 4.42 -1.91 -20.93
N LEU A 162 5.73 -2.02 -20.69
CA LEU A 162 6.28 -2.71 -19.53
C LEU A 162 5.83 -2.05 -18.23
N ILE A 163 5.93 -0.73 -18.14
CA ILE A 163 5.50 0.01 -16.96
C ILE A 163 4.00 -0.14 -16.74
N LYS A 164 3.20 0.02 -17.79
CA LYS A 164 1.74 -0.15 -17.71
C LYS A 164 1.35 -1.56 -17.28
N SER A 165 1.97 -2.58 -17.86
CA SER A 165 1.75 -3.98 -17.48
C SER A 165 2.13 -4.24 -16.03
N TYR A 166 3.25 -3.68 -15.57
CA TYR A 166 3.66 -3.77 -14.16
C TYR A 166 2.65 -3.14 -13.22
N LEU A 167 2.14 -1.95 -13.55
CA LEU A 167 1.11 -1.29 -12.75
C LEU A 167 -0.18 -2.11 -12.67
N GLU A 168 -0.55 -2.82 -13.74
CA GLU A 168 -1.73 -3.70 -13.75
C GLU A 168 -1.53 -4.98 -12.90
N LEU A 169 -0.30 -5.45 -12.73
CA LEU A 169 0.01 -6.59 -11.88
C LEU A 169 -0.12 -6.26 -10.38
N ASN A 170 0.08 -5.02 -10.01
CA ASN A 170 -0.08 -4.55 -8.64
C ASN A 170 -1.57 -4.37 -8.30
N LYS A 171 -1.91 -4.39 -7.02
CA LYS A 171 -3.28 -4.24 -6.53
C LYS A 171 -3.44 -2.96 -5.72
N TYR A 172 -4.55 -2.28 -5.91
CA TYR A 172 -4.86 -0.99 -5.29
C TYR A 172 -6.19 -1.10 -4.57
N HIS A 173 -6.15 -1.07 -3.24
CA HIS A 173 -7.30 -1.27 -2.37
C HIS A 173 -7.54 -0.03 -1.49
N PRO A 174 -8.18 1.02 -2.02
CA PRO A 174 -8.78 2.08 -1.20
C PRO A 174 -10.07 1.51 -0.61
N VAL A 175 -9.97 0.89 0.56
CA VAL A 175 -10.98 -0.06 1.06
C VAL A 175 -12.34 0.57 1.37
N THR A 176 -12.40 1.88 1.56
CA THR A 176 -13.68 2.59 1.78
C THR A 176 -14.29 3.16 0.49
N PHE A 177 -13.67 2.91 -0.66
CA PHE A 177 -14.24 3.29 -1.96
C PHE A 177 -15.57 2.59 -2.21
N GLY A 178 -16.63 3.40 -2.45
CA GLY A 178 -17.97 2.88 -2.64
C GLY A 178 -18.68 2.36 -1.38
N GLU A 179 -18.03 2.44 -0.21
CA GLU A 179 -18.61 2.02 1.05
C GLU A 179 -19.35 3.15 1.76
N GLY A 180 -20.34 2.80 2.56
CA GLY A 180 -21.09 3.76 3.37
C GLY A 180 -20.32 4.21 4.62
N SER A 181 -20.89 5.19 5.35
CA SER A 181 -20.30 5.76 6.56
C SER A 181 -20.14 4.78 7.73
N ALA A 182 -20.82 3.64 7.68
CA ALA A 182 -20.74 2.57 8.70
C ALA A 182 -19.63 1.54 8.41
N ALA A 183 -18.87 1.70 7.34
CA ALA A 183 -17.80 0.78 6.99
C ALA A 183 -16.69 0.77 8.07
N ASN A 184 -16.25 -0.45 8.43
CA ASN A 184 -15.11 -0.64 9.32
C ASN A 184 -13.82 -0.82 8.50
N PRO A 185 -12.93 0.18 8.46
CA PRO A 185 -11.72 0.10 7.64
C PRO A 185 -10.79 -1.07 8.02
N GLU A 186 -10.73 -1.45 9.29
CA GLU A 186 -9.87 -2.54 9.76
C GLU A 186 -10.32 -3.89 9.17
N GLU A 187 -11.62 -4.18 9.18
CA GLU A 187 -12.20 -5.37 8.57
C GLU A 187 -12.05 -5.37 7.04
N LEU A 188 -12.24 -4.22 6.41
CA LEU A 188 -12.10 -4.06 4.97
C LEU A 188 -10.63 -4.26 4.53
N LYS A 189 -9.67 -3.80 5.31
CA LYS A 189 -8.24 -4.07 5.06
C LYS A 189 -7.91 -5.56 5.14
N VAL A 190 -8.48 -6.28 6.10
CA VAL A 190 -8.29 -7.74 6.21
C VAL A 190 -8.84 -8.45 4.97
N ARG A 191 -10.03 -8.08 4.50
CA ARG A 191 -10.59 -8.64 3.25
C ARG A 191 -9.70 -8.36 2.05
N ALA A 192 -9.22 -7.13 1.90
CA ALA A 192 -8.30 -6.77 0.82
C ALA A 192 -7.01 -7.59 0.88
N MET A 193 -6.50 -7.84 2.09
CA MET A 193 -5.31 -8.69 2.26
C MET A 193 -5.57 -10.15 1.93
N ASP A 194 -6.74 -10.71 2.28
CA ASP A 194 -7.14 -12.06 1.86
C ASP A 194 -7.19 -12.20 0.33
N GLU A 195 -7.73 -11.21 -0.36
CA GLU A 195 -7.76 -11.15 -1.83
C GLU A 195 -6.34 -11.10 -2.40
N PHE A 196 -5.48 -10.28 -1.81
CA PHE A 196 -4.08 -10.17 -2.25
C PHE A 196 -3.30 -11.46 -2.02
N VAL A 197 -3.47 -12.11 -0.88
CA VAL A 197 -2.85 -13.42 -0.58
C VAL A 197 -3.26 -14.46 -1.62
N SER A 198 -4.55 -14.56 -1.91
CA SER A 198 -5.08 -15.49 -2.93
C SER A 198 -4.51 -15.19 -4.31
N TYR A 199 -4.44 -13.91 -4.69
CA TYR A 199 -3.84 -13.46 -5.94
C TYR A 199 -2.36 -13.84 -6.04
N ILE A 200 -1.58 -13.60 -4.99
CA ILE A 200 -0.14 -13.91 -4.96
C ILE A 200 0.11 -15.43 -5.01
N LYS A 201 -0.67 -16.23 -4.28
CA LYS A 201 -0.55 -17.69 -4.35
C LYS A 201 -0.84 -18.21 -5.76
N GLY A 202 -1.87 -17.70 -6.41
CA GLY A 202 -2.19 -18.03 -7.80
C GLY A 202 -1.07 -17.61 -8.77
N MET A 203 -0.55 -16.41 -8.62
CA MET A 203 0.54 -15.88 -9.44
C MET A 203 1.82 -16.71 -9.25
N ALA A 204 2.20 -17.02 -8.02
CA ALA A 204 3.36 -17.85 -7.73
C ALA A 204 3.25 -19.24 -8.37
N GLY A 205 2.07 -19.85 -8.36
CA GLY A 205 1.81 -21.12 -9.04
C GLY A 205 2.03 -21.04 -10.56
N ILE A 206 1.55 -19.98 -11.20
CA ILE A 206 1.75 -19.75 -12.64
C ILE A 206 3.25 -19.53 -12.94
N LEU A 207 3.93 -18.71 -12.14
CA LEU A 207 5.34 -18.40 -12.33
C LEU A 207 6.22 -19.64 -12.15
N ASN A 208 5.98 -20.42 -11.14
CA ASN A 208 6.68 -21.70 -10.93
C ASN A 208 6.49 -22.66 -12.10
N LYS A 209 5.26 -22.78 -12.62
CA LYS A 209 4.98 -23.62 -13.78
C LYS A 209 5.73 -23.13 -15.03
N ARG A 210 5.70 -21.81 -15.31
CA ARG A 210 6.41 -21.24 -16.46
C ARG A 210 7.92 -21.38 -16.30
N ALA A 211 8.48 -21.12 -15.13
CA ALA A 211 9.89 -21.31 -14.85
C ALA A 211 10.32 -22.77 -15.05
N PHE A 212 9.53 -23.72 -14.58
CA PHE A 212 9.76 -25.15 -14.78
C PHE A 212 9.80 -25.50 -16.28
N ILE A 213 8.80 -25.10 -17.05
CA ILE A 213 8.72 -25.41 -18.49
C ILE A 213 9.89 -24.75 -19.25
N LYS A 214 10.17 -23.47 -18.98
CA LYS A 214 11.21 -22.70 -19.68
C LYS A 214 12.61 -23.27 -19.49
N ASN A 215 12.92 -23.71 -18.29
CA ASN A 215 14.27 -24.10 -17.94
C ASN A 215 14.54 -25.61 -18.12
N ASP A 216 13.55 -26.38 -18.64
CA ASP A 216 13.63 -27.84 -18.81
C ASP A 216 14.26 -28.51 -17.58
N ILE A 217 13.76 -28.13 -16.41
CA ILE A 217 14.42 -28.45 -15.16
C ILE A 217 14.14 -29.91 -14.82
N SER A 218 15.13 -30.71 -15.12
CA SER A 218 15.22 -32.07 -14.59
C SER A 218 15.14 -32.05 -13.06
N ASN A 219 14.86 -33.11 -12.46
CA ASN A 219 14.74 -33.60 -11.10
C ASN A 219 15.12 -32.69 -9.88
N ASN A 220 15.65 -31.48 -10.09
CA ASN A 220 16.16 -30.58 -9.03
C ASN A 220 15.42 -29.22 -8.94
N PHE A 221 14.27 -29.07 -9.60
CA PHE A 221 13.51 -27.83 -9.48
C PHE A 221 12.89 -27.71 -8.09
N ILE A 222 13.25 -26.66 -7.40
CA ILE A 222 12.63 -26.28 -6.14
C ILE A 222 11.67 -25.13 -6.44
N PRO A 223 10.35 -25.31 -6.26
CA PRO A 223 9.40 -24.24 -6.41
C PRO A 223 9.74 -23.07 -5.48
N MET A 224 9.64 -21.88 -6.02
CA MET A 224 9.80 -20.66 -5.23
C MET A 224 8.54 -20.45 -4.39
N GLU A 225 8.73 -20.26 -3.09
CA GLU A 225 7.64 -19.98 -2.18
C GLU A 225 7.47 -18.44 -2.00
N PRO A 226 6.25 -17.91 -2.17
CA PRO A 226 6.02 -16.50 -1.99
C PRO A 226 5.96 -16.14 -0.51
N SER A 227 6.38 -14.91 -0.19
CA SER A 227 6.15 -14.28 1.10
C SER A 227 5.64 -12.86 0.90
N ILE A 228 4.75 -12.40 1.77
CA ILE A 228 4.18 -11.05 1.75
C ILE A 228 4.53 -10.37 3.06
N GLY A 229 5.15 -9.18 2.98
CA GLY A 229 5.32 -8.29 4.11
C GLY A 229 4.24 -7.22 4.09
N PHE A 230 3.36 -7.21 5.09
CA PHE A 230 2.37 -6.15 5.32
C PHE A 230 2.92 -5.12 6.30
N SER A 231 2.83 -3.83 5.99
CA SER A 231 3.23 -2.74 6.89
C SER A 231 2.14 -1.68 7.03
N ASP A 232 1.96 -1.21 8.26
CA ASP A 232 0.99 -0.17 8.63
C ASP A 232 1.53 0.61 9.84
N ASP A 233 1.29 1.91 9.89
CA ASP A 233 1.68 2.76 11.02
C ASP A 233 0.68 2.66 12.19
N ASP A 234 -0.55 2.27 11.92
CA ASP A 234 -1.57 2.03 12.94
C ASP A 234 -1.43 0.60 13.51
N ILE A 235 -0.94 0.53 14.73
CA ILE A 235 -0.72 -0.75 15.42
C ILE A 235 -1.97 -1.64 15.48
N ARG A 236 -3.16 -1.07 15.51
CA ARG A 236 -4.42 -1.83 15.56
C ARG A 236 -4.66 -2.59 14.26
N ASN A 237 -4.35 -1.98 13.12
CA ASN A 237 -4.41 -2.67 11.84
C ASN A 237 -3.40 -3.83 11.79
N VAL A 238 -2.19 -3.61 12.32
CA VAL A 238 -1.15 -4.64 12.40
C VAL A 238 -1.59 -5.80 13.29
N GLU A 239 -2.16 -5.51 14.46
CA GLU A 239 -2.66 -6.51 15.40
C GLU A 239 -3.78 -7.37 14.80
N VAL A 240 -4.78 -6.74 14.19
CA VAL A 240 -5.90 -7.44 13.55
C VAL A 240 -5.40 -8.29 12.38
N MET A 241 -4.49 -7.76 11.58
CA MET A 241 -3.90 -8.48 10.46
C MET A 241 -3.07 -9.68 10.92
N SER A 242 -2.21 -9.48 11.91
CA SER A 242 -1.40 -10.56 12.49
C SER A 242 -2.26 -11.68 13.06
N LYS A 243 -3.28 -11.33 13.85
CA LYS A 243 -4.22 -12.29 14.43
C LYS A 243 -4.96 -13.10 13.35
N HIS A 244 -5.33 -12.45 12.24
CA HIS A 244 -6.05 -13.11 11.15
C HIS A 244 -5.21 -14.17 10.44
N PHE A 245 -3.92 -13.94 10.27
CA PHE A 245 -3.04 -14.82 9.48
C PHE A 245 -2.19 -15.77 10.32
N LYS A 246 -1.82 -15.42 11.54
CA LYS A 246 -0.81 -16.08 12.38
C LYS A 246 -0.95 -17.60 12.45
N ASP A 247 -2.15 -18.09 12.66
CA ASP A 247 -2.40 -19.51 12.93
C ASP A 247 -2.86 -20.30 11.69
N LYS A 248 -2.85 -19.65 10.52
CA LYS A 248 -3.18 -20.37 9.27
C LYS A 248 -2.01 -21.25 8.84
N PRO A 249 -2.23 -22.54 8.56
CA PRO A 249 -1.13 -23.50 8.29
C PRO A 249 -0.35 -23.16 7.01
N ASP A 250 -0.95 -22.42 6.10
CA ASP A 250 -0.38 -21.99 4.82
C ASP A 250 -0.09 -20.48 4.77
N ASN A 251 0.13 -19.88 5.94
CA ASN A 251 0.38 -18.45 6.07
C ASN A 251 1.70 -18.04 5.41
N ILE A 252 1.60 -17.07 4.49
CA ILE A 252 2.75 -16.45 3.82
C ILE A 252 2.94 -14.98 4.20
N VAL A 253 2.15 -14.49 5.18
CA VAL A 253 2.13 -13.08 5.58
C VAL A 253 2.96 -12.85 6.84
N LYS A 254 3.86 -11.87 6.77
CA LYS A 254 4.53 -11.27 7.93
C LYS A 254 4.02 -9.85 8.11
N THR A 255 3.79 -9.45 9.34
CA THR A 255 3.25 -8.13 9.68
C THR A 255 4.31 -7.26 10.34
N TYR A 256 4.32 -5.99 9.96
CA TYR A 256 5.28 -5.00 10.45
C TYR A 256 4.54 -3.75 10.90
N SER A 257 4.88 -3.26 12.08
CA SER A 257 4.46 -1.94 12.55
C SER A 257 5.50 -0.90 12.15
N THR A 258 5.04 0.23 11.63
CA THR A 258 5.86 1.42 11.37
C THR A 258 5.48 2.58 12.29
N ALA A 259 4.70 2.29 13.34
CA ALA A 259 4.34 3.28 14.36
C ALA A 259 5.59 3.94 14.94
N GLY A 260 5.53 5.25 15.14
CA GLY A 260 6.65 6.03 15.62
C GLY A 260 7.82 6.17 14.64
N GLY A 261 7.60 5.86 13.36
CA GLY A 261 8.59 6.02 12.30
C GLY A 261 9.64 4.91 12.23
N ILE A 262 9.48 3.83 12.98
CA ILE A 262 10.43 2.71 13.03
C ILE A 262 9.72 1.41 12.65
N LYS A 263 10.20 0.76 11.59
CA LYS A 263 9.69 -0.54 11.16
C LYS A 263 10.13 -1.64 12.11
N LYS A 264 9.17 -2.36 12.68
CA LYS A 264 9.39 -3.54 13.54
C LYS A 264 8.47 -4.67 13.13
N GLU A 265 9.01 -5.89 13.06
CA GLU A 265 8.17 -7.07 12.88
C GLU A 265 7.26 -7.26 14.10
N TYR A 266 5.99 -7.47 13.83
CA TYR A 266 4.98 -7.77 14.84
C TYR A 266 4.83 -9.30 14.94
N LYS A 267 5.05 -9.86 16.13
CA LYS A 267 5.01 -11.30 16.38
C LYS A 267 3.83 -11.70 17.25
#